data_60acd6c9663fdd6f9bfab228f358a944
#
_entry.id   60acd6c9663fdd6f9bfab228f358a944
#
_cell.length_a   1.000
_cell.length_b   1.000
_cell.length_c   1.000
_cell.angle_alpha   90.00
_cell.angle_beta   90.00
_cell.angle_gamma   90.00
#
_symmetry.space_group_name_H-M   'P 1'
#
loop_
_entity.id
_entity.type
_entity.pdbx_description
1 polymer ?
#
loop_
_entity_poly.entity_id
_entity_poly.type
_entity_poly.pdbx_seq_one_letter_code
_entity_poly.pdbx_strand_id
1 'polypeptide(L)'
;MGFCRFWRGRALVGFIALCAIAGGCSGNGVFKQEYEYEEELYLALDGSATLNVNASVASLIALRGADLDPDPRARLDRERVRAMFEGEGTRTSVSLARRDSRRFVHVTVRVDDVRQLSQLPAFAWSSYRFDRRNDHVEFRQLVGPPAANLRDLHWTGNEIVAFRMHLPSEVVAHNSPGRIARGNILEWDQPLGERLAGRTLNISIDLAPESILYTTLILFGSSVLAALAALASIVWWIARRGRDTEAKEAA
;
A
#
# COMPACT_ATOMS: atom_id res chain seq x y z
N MET A 1 -51.29 22.12 -40.29
CA MET A 1 -51.45 21.38 -39.03
C MET A 1 -50.68 20.07 -39.15
N GLY A 2 -49.55 19.88 -38.47
CA GLY A 2 -48.82 18.62 -38.54
C GLY A 2 -47.30 18.73 -38.37
N PHE A 3 -46.85 19.45 -37.35
CA PHE A 3 -45.41 19.47 -37.02
C PHE A 3 -45.24 19.35 -35.50
N CYS A 4 -45.37 18.13 -34.93
CA CYS A 4 -45.02 17.92 -33.53
C CYS A 4 -45.05 16.42 -33.15
N ARG A 5 -44.27 15.54 -33.83
CA ARG A 5 -44.25 14.11 -33.46
C ARG A 5 -42.90 13.40 -33.65
N PHE A 6 -41.80 14.14 -33.84
CA PHE A 6 -40.50 13.49 -34.18
C PHE A 6 -39.40 13.59 -33.10
N TRP A 7 -39.69 14.14 -31.91
CA TRP A 7 -38.62 14.40 -30.93
C TRP A 7 -38.67 13.56 -29.63
N ARG A 8 -39.64 12.60 -29.52
CA ARG A 8 -39.74 11.74 -28.34
C ARG A 8 -38.95 10.41 -28.42
N GLY A 9 -38.44 10.02 -29.58
CA GLY A 9 -37.71 8.75 -29.77
C GLY A 9 -36.23 8.78 -29.49
N ARG A 10 -35.58 9.97 -29.51
CA ARG A 10 -34.11 10.06 -29.38
C ARG A 10 -33.59 10.16 -27.94
N ALA A 11 -34.42 10.57 -26.99
CA ALA A 11 -34.05 10.67 -25.57
C ALA A 11 -34.06 9.29 -24.87
N LEU A 12 -34.88 8.34 -25.34
CA LEU A 12 -34.99 7.02 -24.71
C LEU A 12 -33.79 6.10 -25.05
N VAL A 13 -33.23 6.24 -26.25
CA VAL A 13 -32.07 5.43 -26.67
C VAL A 13 -30.79 5.85 -25.96
N GLY A 14 -30.65 7.13 -25.62
CA GLY A 14 -29.49 7.63 -24.85
C GLY A 14 -29.45 7.16 -23.39
N PHE A 15 -30.61 6.94 -22.79
CA PHE A 15 -30.72 6.51 -21.40
C PHE A 15 -30.44 5.00 -21.21
N ILE A 16 -30.77 4.17 -22.20
CA ILE A 16 -30.50 2.72 -22.18
C ILE A 16 -29.02 2.42 -22.39
N ALA A 17 -28.32 3.23 -23.19
CA ALA A 17 -26.86 3.07 -23.39
C ALA A 17 -26.02 3.44 -22.17
N LEU A 18 -26.51 4.33 -21.29
CA LEU A 18 -25.79 4.75 -20.08
C LEU A 18 -25.92 3.73 -18.92
N CYS A 19 -27.00 2.93 -18.91
CA CYS A 19 -27.18 1.88 -17.89
C CYS A 19 -26.38 0.59 -18.17
N ALA A 20 -25.90 0.39 -19.39
CA ALA A 20 -25.13 -0.81 -19.75
C ALA A 20 -23.64 -0.75 -19.31
N ILE A 21 -23.15 0.42 -18.87
CA ILE A 21 -21.75 0.59 -18.42
C ILE A 21 -21.58 0.36 -16.91
N ALA A 22 -22.68 0.30 -16.14
CA ALA A 22 -22.65 0.10 -14.69
C ALA A 22 -22.67 -1.37 -14.23
N GLY A 23 -22.69 -2.34 -15.15
CA GLY A 23 -22.85 -3.78 -14.87
C GLY A 23 -21.57 -4.62 -14.93
N GLY A 24 -20.39 -4.04 -14.87
CA GLY A 24 -19.15 -4.76 -15.12
C GLY A 24 -18.12 -4.71 -14.01
N CYS A 25 -18.43 -5.14 -12.79
CA CYS A 25 -17.42 -5.47 -11.78
C CYS A 25 -17.95 -6.55 -10.83
N SER A 26 -18.12 -7.74 -11.35
CA SER A 26 -18.27 -8.96 -10.55
C SER A 26 -17.24 -9.97 -11.04
N GLY A 27 -15.97 -9.68 -10.76
CA GLY A 27 -14.88 -10.64 -10.86
C GLY A 27 -14.96 -11.63 -9.69
N ASN A 28 -15.86 -12.58 -9.75
CA ASN A 28 -15.79 -13.78 -8.91
C ASN A 28 -14.60 -14.61 -9.42
N GLY A 29 -13.40 -14.31 -8.88
CA GLY A 29 -12.26 -15.22 -8.98
C GLY A 29 -12.64 -16.53 -8.28
N VAL A 30 -12.66 -17.62 -9.03
CA VAL A 30 -13.03 -18.98 -8.58
C VAL A 30 -12.06 -19.52 -7.52
N PHE A 31 -10.96 -18.81 -7.24
CA PHE A 31 -9.98 -19.11 -6.19
C PHE A 31 -9.81 -17.87 -5.31
N LYS A 32 -10.55 -17.81 -4.22
CA LYS A 32 -10.31 -16.85 -3.15
C LYS A 32 -9.01 -17.24 -2.46
N GLN A 33 -7.95 -16.49 -2.68
CA GLN A 33 -6.71 -16.65 -1.92
C GLN A 33 -6.99 -16.38 -0.43
N GLU A 34 -6.58 -17.30 0.42
CA GLU A 34 -6.74 -17.18 1.87
C GLU A 34 -5.43 -16.68 2.48
N TYR A 35 -5.34 -15.36 2.66
CA TYR A 35 -4.21 -14.75 3.34
C TYR A 35 -4.29 -15.09 4.84
N GLU A 36 -3.38 -15.92 5.30
CA GLU A 36 -3.27 -16.30 6.71
C GLU A 36 -2.29 -15.42 7.45
N TYR A 37 -1.30 -14.89 6.74
CA TYR A 37 -0.33 -13.95 7.26
C TYR A 37 0.03 -12.93 6.17
N GLU A 38 -0.05 -11.67 6.50
CA GLU A 38 0.27 -10.56 5.61
C GLU A 38 1.05 -9.50 6.37
N GLU A 39 2.20 -9.10 5.84
CA GLU A 39 2.96 -7.91 6.24
C GLU A 39 2.84 -6.86 5.14
N GLU A 40 2.33 -5.68 5.48
CA GLU A 40 2.22 -4.54 4.58
C GLU A 40 3.06 -3.39 5.12
N LEU A 41 4.22 -3.15 4.50
CA LEU A 41 5.19 -2.14 4.91
C LEU A 41 5.04 -0.87 4.08
N TYR A 42 4.81 0.24 4.73
CA TYR A 42 4.85 1.60 4.19
C TYR A 42 6.19 2.22 4.56
N LEU A 43 7.10 2.26 3.60
CA LEU A 43 8.46 2.78 3.80
C LEU A 43 8.54 4.25 3.43
N ALA A 44 9.27 5.05 4.22
CA ALA A 44 9.59 6.43 3.89
C ALA A 44 11.07 6.57 3.50
N LEU A 45 11.42 7.65 2.78
CA LEU A 45 12.80 7.88 2.31
C LEU A 45 13.79 8.24 3.44
N ASP A 46 13.29 8.58 4.62
CA ASP A 46 14.12 8.81 5.83
C ASP A 46 14.37 7.53 6.62
N GLY A 47 13.82 6.39 6.17
CA GLY A 47 13.93 5.11 6.83
C GLY A 47 12.85 4.84 7.87
N SER A 48 11.98 5.82 8.18
CA SER A 48 10.81 5.57 9.00
C SER A 48 9.82 4.65 8.30
N ALA A 49 9.05 3.89 9.08
CA ALA A 49 8.11 2.94 8.49
C ALA A 49 6.84 2.75 9.33
N THR A 50 5.76 2.41 8.64
CA THR A 50 4.55 1.85 9.24
C THR A 50 4.37 0.45 8.69
N LEU A 51 4.29 -0.53 9.59
CA LEU A 51 4.05 -1.93 9.23
C LEU A 51 2.68 -2.36 9.75
N ASN A 52 1.82 -2.80 8.84
CA ASN A 52 0.55 -3.45 9.16
C ASN A 52 0.73 -4.96 9.05
N VAL A 53 0.33 -5.69 10.08
CA VAL A 53 0.30 -7.15 10.09
C VAL A 53 -1.14 -7.61 10.21
N ASN A 54 -1.60 -8.39 9.23
CA ASN A 54 -2.87 -9.07 9.25
C ASN A 54 -2.58 -10.57 9.36
N ALA A 55 -2.88 -11.19 10.48
CA ALA A 55 -2.51 -12.57 10.70
C ALA A 55 -3.61 -13.35 11.43
N SER A 56 -3.82 -14.60 11.04
CA SER A 56 -4.58 -15.51 11.87
C SER A 56 -3.78 -15.89 13.12
N VAL A 57 -4.45 -16.21 14.21
CA VAL A 57 -3.79 -16.72 15.42
C VAL A 57 -3.02 -17.99 15.11
N ALA A 58 -3.57 -18.85 14.25
CA ALA A 58 -2.91 -20.07 13.81
C ALA A 58 -1.58 -19.79 13.08
N SER A 59 -1.56 -18.80 12.17
CA SER A 59 -0.33 -18.44 11.47
C SER A 59 0.71 -17.79 12.38
N LEU A 60 0.30 -17.01 13.39
CA LEU A 60 1.23 -16.48 14.40
C LEU A 60 1.87 -17.59 15.22
N ILE A 61 1.10 -18.61 15.61
CA ILE A 61 1.63 -19.78 16.32
C ILE A 61 2.62 -20.52 15.42
N ALA A 62 2.23 -20.83 14.18
CA ALA A 62 3.04 -21.64 13.27
C ALA A 62 4.31 -20.91 12.80
N LEU A 63 4.20 -19.65 12.42
CA LEU A 63 5.30 -18.89 11.83
C LEU A 63 6.18 -18.24 12.88
N ARG A 64 5.61 -17.80 14.01
CA ARG A 64 6.31 -17.01 15.04
C ARG A 64 6.53 -17.76 16.36
N GLY A 65 5.95 -18.94 16.50
CA GLY A 65 5.96 -19.63 17.78
C GLY A 65 5.21 -18.88 18.87
N ALA A 66 4.19 -18.09 18.49
CA ALA A 66 3.41 -17.30 19.43
C ALA A 66 2.79 -18.22 20.50
N ASP A 67 2.98 -17.87 21.78
CA ASP A 67 2.36 -18.57 22.88
C ASP A 67 0.91 -18.09 23.06
N LEU A 68 0.06 -18.51 22.12
CA LEU A 68 -1.37 -18.23 22.07
C LEU A 68 -2.15 -19.55 22.09
N ASP A 69 -3.39 -19.50 22.59
CA ASP A 69 -4.27 -20.65 22.57
C ASP A 69 -4.74 -20.93 21.13
N PRO A 70 -4.54 -22.13 20.57
CA PRO A 70 -4.99 -22.47 19.23
C PRO A 70 -6.51 -22.64 19.11
N ASP A 71 -7.25 -22.88 20.21
CA ASP A 71 -8.71 -23.08 20.16
C ASP A 71 -9.41 -21.85 19.56
N PRO A 72 -10.15 -21.99 18.44
CA PRO A 72 -10.86 -20.89 17.81
C PRO A 72 -11.88 -20.19 18.73
N ARG A 73 -12.35 -20.87 19.77
CA ARG A 73 -13.34 -20.35 20.72
C ARG A 73 -12.71 -19.60 21.87
N ALA A 74 -11.42 -19.84 22.17
CA ALA A 74 -10.72 -19.20 23.28
C ALA A 74 -10.71 -17.66 23.12
N ARG A 75 -10.78 -16.97 24.25
CA ARG A 75 -10.65 -15.51 24.26
C ARG A 75 -9.19 -15.13 23.99
N LEU A 76 -8.99 -14.23 23.03
CA LEU A 76 -7.68 -13.69 22.73
C LEU A 76 -7.40 -12.44 23.58
N ASP A 77 -6.28 -12.46 24.30
CA ASP A 77 -5.81 -11.31 25.06
C ASP A 77 -5.08 -10.33 24.15
N ARG A 78 -5.63 -9.12 24.04
CA ARG A 78 -5.07 -8.05 23.21
C ARG A 78 -3.70 -7.59 23.69
N GLU A 79 -3.51 -7.49 25.00
CA GLU A 79 -2.25 -7.00 25.58
C GLU A 79 -1.13 -8.04 25.38
N ARG A 80 -1.45 -9.32 25.46
CA ARG A 80 -0.50 -10.38 25.13
C ARG A 80 -0.08 -10.37 23.67
N VAL A 81 -1.02 -10.10 22.75
CA VAL A 81 -0.69 -9.88 21.33
C VAL A 81 0.15 -8.64 21.16
N ARG A 82 -0.22 -7.51 21.80
CA ARG A 82 0.52 -6.26 21.73
C ARG A 82 1.98 -6.44 22.14
N ALA A 83 2.24 -7.12 23.25
CA ALA A 83 3.59 -7.34 23.77
C ALA A 83 4.54 -8.05 22.77
N MET A 84 4.01 -8.80 21.80
CA MET A 84 4.83 -9.41 20.75
C MET A 84 5.34 -8.40 19.71
N PHE A 85 4.61 -7.29 19.54
CA PHE A 85 4.86 -6.27 18.51
C PHE A 85 5.33 -4.95 19.09
N GLU A 86 5.59 -4.86 20.38
CA GLU A 86 5.98 -3.64 21.07
C GLU A 86 7.44 -3.70 21.47
N GLY A 87 8.12 -2.55 21.40
CA GLY A 87 9.50 -2.37 21.79
C GLY A 87 9.83 -0.90 21.97
N GLU A 88 11.07 -0.63 22.35
CA GLU A 88 11.56 0.74 22.53
C GLU A 88 11.43 1.54 21.23
N GLY A 89 10.89 2.77 21.33
CA GLY A 89 10.73 3.66 20.17
C GLY A 89 9.60 3.27 19.23
N THR A 90 8.76 2.27 19.56
CA THR A 90 7.66 1.85 18.71
C THR A 90 6.30 2.38 19.18
N ARG A 91 5.38 2.59 18.23
CA ARG A 91 3.97 2.87 18.51
C ARG A 91 3.11 1.77 17.92
N THR A 92 2.55 0.94 18.80
CA THR A 92 1.81 -0.27 18.42
C THR A 92 0.33 -0.15 18.74
N SER A 93 -0.53 -0.45 17.77
CA SER A 93 -1.96 -0.61 17.96
C SER A 93 -2.40 -2.01 17.53
N VAL A 94 -3.35 -2.60 18.27
CA VAL A 94 -3.84 -3.96 18.02
C VAL A 94 -5.36 -3.95 17.98
N SER A 95 -5.93 -4.55 16.96
CA SER A 95 -7.34 -4.89 16.89
C SER A 95 -7.51 -6.39 16.63
N LEU A 96 -8.61 -6.94 17.11
CA LEU A 96 -8.93 -8.36 17.03
C LEU A 96 -10.17 -8.54 16.17
N ALA A 97 -10.14 -9.51 15.26
CA ALA A 97 -11.26 -9.84 14.40
C ALA A 97 -11.53 -11.35 14.42
N ARG A 98 -12.73 -11.72 13.98
CA ARG A 98 -13.11 -13.12 13.74
C ARG A 98 -13.74 -13.20 12.36
N ARG A 99 -13.25 -14.15 11.57
CA ARG A 99 -13.75 -14.42 10.21
C ARG A 99 -13.70 -15.93 9.96
N ASP A 100 -14.74 -16.50 9.39
CA ASP A 100 -14.82 -17.92 9.00
C ASP A 100 -14.41 -18.88 10.13
N SER A 101 -14.91 -18.62 11.35
CA SER A 101 -14.58 -19.36 12.59
C SER A 101 -13.11 -19.29 13.00
N ARG A 102 -12.28 -18.46 12.36
CA ARG A 102 -10.88 -18.19 12.71
C ARG A 102 -10.73 -16.84 13.40
N ARG A 103 -9.73 -16.73 14.25
CA ARG A 103 -9.36 -15.49 14.96
C ARG A 103 -8.22 -14.82 14.22
N PHE A 104 -8.35 -13.54 13.98
CA PHE A 104 -7.35 -12.70 13.33
C PHE A 104 -6.91 -11.56 14.24
N VAL A 105 -5.68 -11.17 14.09
CA VAL A 105 -5.13 -9.95 14.66
C VAL A 105 -4.77 -8.98 13.52
N HIS A 106 -5.07 -7.72 13.75
CA HIS A 106 -4.60 -6.63 12.90
C HIS A 106 -3.73 -5.73 13.78
N VAL A 107 -2.47 -5.65 13.45
CA VAL A 107 -1.48 -4.90 14.22
C VAL A 107 -0.87 -3.83 13.33
N THR A 108 -0.80 -2.60 13.81
CA THR A 108 -0.05 -1.52 13.18
C THR A 108 1.11 -1.15 14.09
N VAL A 109 2.33 -1.24 13.56
CA VAL A 109 3.56 -0.83 14.24
C VAL A 109 4.17 0.33 13.46
N ARG A 110 4.49 1.43 14.16
CA ARG A 110 5.23 2.57 13.60
C ARG A 110 6.60 2.64 14.25
N VAL A 111 7.62 2.80 13.41
CA VAL A 111 9.02 2.93 13.82
C VAL A 111 9.64 4.14 13.12
N ASP A 112 10.58 4.78 13.81
CA ASP A 112 11.34 5.88 13.23
C ASP A 112 12.52 5.36 12.36
N ASP A 113 12.87 4.07 12.50
CA ASP A 113 13.84 3.38 11.67
C ASP A 113 13.38 1.93 11.42
N VAL A 114 13.21 1.56 10.17
CA VAL A 114 12.74 0.22 9.76
C VAL A 114 13.63 -0.92 10.28
N ARG A 115 14.93 -0.65 10.51
CA ARG A 115 15.88 -1.63 11.06
C ARG A 115 15.53 -2.06 12.50
N GLN A 116 14.80 -1.22 13.25
CA GLN A 116 14.35 -1.54 14.60
C GLN A 116 13.33 -2.68 14.63
N LEU A 117 12.63 -2.93 13.52
CA LEU A 117 11.63 -4.01 13.45
C LEU A 117 12.24 -5.38 13.82
N SER A 118 13.48 -5.66 13.45
CA SER A 118 14.14 -6.93 13.80
C SER A 118 14.34 -7.15 15.30
N GLN A 119 14.24 -6.10 16.10
CA GLN A 119 14.39 -6.16 17.58
C GLN A 119 13.08 -6.55 18.26
N LEU A 120 11.95 -6.47 17.56
CA LEU A 120 10.64 -6.83 18.10
C LEU A 120 10.45 -8.36 18.02
N PRO A 121 9.92 -9.01 19.08
CA PRO A 121 9.76 -10.46 19.11
C PRO A 121 9.03 -11.04 17.89
N ALA A 122 7.97 -10.37 17.42
CA ALA A 122 7.20 -10.79 16.25
C ALA A 122 7.99 -10.77 14.94
N PHE A 123 9.07 -9.99 14.84
CA PHE A 123 9.87 -9.84 13.62
C PHE A 123 11.31 -10.33 13.75
N ALA A 124 11.66 -10.99 14.86
CA ALA A 124 12.99 -11.55 15.08
C ALA A 124 13.43 -12.60 14.03
N TRP A 125 12.52 -13.11 13.23
CA TRP A 125 12.80 -13.99 12.08
C TRP A 125 13.28 -13.25 10.84
N SER A 126 13.12 -11.91 10.81
CA SER A 126 13.48 -11.06 9.67
C SER A 126 14.63 -10.15 10.04
N SER A 127 15.51 -9.91 9.08
CA SER A 127 16.49 -8.83 9.16
C SER A 127 16.12 -7.75 8.15
N TYR A 128 16.29 -6.50 8.55
CA TYR A 128 15.98 -5.33 7.73
C TYR A 128 17.24 -4.50 7.54
N ARG A 129 17.51 -4.10 6.31
CA ARG A 129 18.59 -3.19 5.94
C ARG A 129 18.01 -2.04 5.16
N PHE A 130 18.40 -0.85 5.52
CA PHE A 130 18.04 0.38 4.84
C PHE A 130 19.27 1.25 4.73
N ASP A 131 19.73 1.53 3.51
CA ASP A 131 20.89 2.34 3.20
C ASP A 131 20.50 3.44 2.22
N ARG A 132 20.72 4.71 2.59
CA ARG A 132 20.51 5.86 1.72
C ARG A 132 21.84 6.35 1.20
N ARG A 133 21.97 6.38 -0.12
CA ARG A 133 23.12 6.93 -0.85
C ARG A 133 22.69 8.19 -1.61
N ASN A 134 23.65 8.87 -2.24
CA ASN A 134 23.35 10.11 -2.97
C ASN A 134 22.51 9.86 -4.23
N ASP A 135 22.66 8.70 -4.84
CA ASP A 135 22.06 8.32 -6.13
C ASP A 135 20.91 7.33 -6.02
N HIS A 136 20.76 6.62 -4.89
CA HIS A 136 19.68 5.65 -4.67
C HIS A 136 19.47 5.35 -3.18
N VAL A 137 18.31 4.74 -2.89
CA VAL A 137 17.97 4.17 -1.59
C VAL A 137 17.83 2.66 -1.76
N GLU A 138 18.54 1.92 -0.93
CA GLU A 138 18.55 0.47 -0.94
C GLU A 138 17.77 -0.07 0.26
N PHE A 139 16.77 -0.93 -0.01
CA PHE A 139 16.05 -1.68 1.02
C PHE A 139 16.22 -3.17 0.80
N ARG A 140 16.55 -3.89 1.86
CA ARG A 140 16.66 -5.36 1.87
C ARG A 140 15.96 -5.91 3.10
N GLN A 141 15.18 -6.97 2.89
CA GLN A 141 14.60 -7.76 3.97
C GLN A 141 14.87 -9.23 3.70
N LEU A 142 15.48 -9.91 4.65
CA LEU A 142 15.60 -11.36 4.63
C LEU A 142 14.61 -11.93 5.66
N VAL A 143 13.60 -12.63 5.18
CA VAL A 143 12.64 -13.35 6.02
C VAL A 143 13.14 -14.77 6.22
N GLY A 144 13.58 -15.09 7.42
CA GLY A 144 14.13 -16.38 7.80
C GLY A 144 13.09 -17.50 7.90
N PRO A 145 13.48 -18.68 8.35
CA PRO A 145 12.58 -19.82 8.53
C PRO A 145 11.55 -19.54 9.64
N PRO A 146 10.45 -20.28 9.68
CA PRO A 146 9.47 -20.20 10.76
C PRO A 146 10.04 -20.70 12.07
N ALA A 147 9.32 -20.48 13.19
CA ALA A 147 9.67 -21.03 14.48
C ALA A 147 9.66 -22.58 14.43
N ALA A 148 10.59 -23.21 15.14
CA ALA A 148 10.86 -24.65 15.02
C ALA A 148 9.73 -25.60 15.49
N ASN A 149 8.72 -25.11 16.18
CA ASN A 149 7.66 -25.92 16.77
C ASN A 149 6.36 -25.80 15.95
N LEU A 150 6.30 -26.54 14.85
CA LEU A 150 5.10 -26.64 14.03
C LEU A 150 4.05 -27.50 14.74
N ARG A 151 2.96 -26.90 15.18
CA ARG A 151 1.75 -27.63 15.62
C ARG A 151 0.91 -27.90 14.37
N ASP A 152 0.26 -29.07 14.34
CA ASP A 152 -0.76 -29.31 13.33
C ASP A 152 -1.98 -28.41 13.63
N LEU A 153 -2.19 -27.42 12.77
CA LEU A 153 -3.25 -26.42 12.91
C LEU A 153 -4.31 -26.54 11.81
N HIS A 154 -4.38 -27.74 11.18
CA HIS A 154 -5.37 -28.10 10.15
C HIS A 154 -5.39 -27.14 8.96
N TRP A 155 -4.24 -27.02 8.27
CA TRP A 155 -4.11 -26.24 7.05
C TRP A 155 -4.80 -26.93 5.88
N THR A 156 -5.45 -26.14 4.99
CA THR A 156 -6.13 -26.64 3.78
C THR A 156 -5.16 -26.79 2.60
N GLY A 157 -3.98 -26.15 2.68
CA GLY A 157 -2.98 -26.10 1.62
C GLY A 157 -3.12 -24.94 0.66
N ASN A 158 -4.16 -24.11 0.82
CA ASN A 158 -4.41 -22.92 -0.02
C ASN A 158 -4.01 -21.60 0.66
N GLU A 159 -3.50 -21.71 1.88
CA GLU A 159 -3.11 -20.53 2.67
C GLU A 159 -1.87 -19.86 2.10
N ILE A 160 -1.87 -18.55 2.16
CA ILE A 160 -0.81 -17.69 1.64
C ILE A 160 -0.23 -16.82 2.74
N VAL A 161 1.09 -16.66 2.67
CA VAL A 161 1.87 -15.65 3.38
C VAL A 161 2.28 -14.58 2.39
N ALA A 162 1.86 -13.33 2.63
CA ALA A 162 2.10 -12.21 1.74
C ALA A 162 2.99 -11.14 2.38
N PHE A 163 3.84 -10.54 1.57
CA PHE A 163 4.62 -9.36 1.91
C PHE A 163 4.36 -8.29 0.86
N ARG A 164 3.89 -7.12 1.31
CA ARG A 164 3.60 -5.98 0.45
C ARG A 164 4.41 -4.77 0.87
N MET A 165 4.97 -4.07 -0.10
CA MET A 165 5.79 -2.88 0.12
C MET A 165 5.19 -1.70 -0.61
N HIS A 166 4.78 -0.66 0.13
CA HIS A 166 4.37 0.64 -0.39
C HIS A 166 5.57 1.57 -0.37
N LEU A 167 5.97 2.04 -1.54
CA LEU A 167 7.24 2.71 -1.74
C LEU A 167 7.07 4.20 -2.05
N PRO A 168 7.90 5.09 -1.45
CA PRO A 168 7.72 6.53 -1.51
C PRO A 168 8.25 7.18 -2.80
N SER A 169 9.03 6.43 -3.59
CA SER A 169 9.70 6.94 -4.79
C SER A 169 9.66 5.93 -5.93
N GLU A 170 10.18 6.31 -7.08
CA GLU A 170 10.31 5.44 -8.24
C GLU A 170 11.17 4.22 -7.92
N VAL A 171 10.68 3.04 -8.31
CA VAL A 171 11.39 1.77 -8.15
C VAL A 171 12.35 1.59 -9.30
N VAL A 172 13.65 1.61 -9.00
CA VAL A 172 14.73 1.46 -9.99
C VAL A 172 14.98 -0.02 -10.29
N ALA A 173 15.03 -0.85 -9.24
CA ALA A 173 15.20 -2.29 -9.36
C ALA A 173 14.47 -3.02 -8.23
N HIS A 174 14.01 -4.24 -8.48
CA HIS A 174 13.38 -5.11 -7.49
C HIS A 174 13.45 -6.58 -7.91
N ASN A 175 13.24 -7.48 -6.94
CA ASN A 175 13.13 -8.92 -7.18
C ASN A 175 11.72 -9.48 -6.94
N SER A 176 10.70 -8.63 -6.87
CA SER A 176 9.32 -9.10 -6.82
C SER A 176 8.98 -9.90 -8.08
N PRO A 177 8.25 -11.03 -7.96
CA PRO A 177 7.86 -11.85 -9.12
C PRO A 177 6.83 -11.16 -10.01
N GLY A 178 6.07 -10.20 -9.45
CA GLY A 178 5.02 -9.46 -10.15
C GLY A 178 5.50 -8.13 -10.75
N ARG A 179 4.58 -7.49 -11.48
CA ARG A 179 4.77 -6.11 -11.94
C ARG A 179 4.47 -5.15 -10.79
N ILE A 180 5.09 -3.98 -10.82
CA ILE A 180 4.77 -2.90 -9.89
C ILE A 180 3.29 -2.53 -10.04
N ALA A 181 2.53 -2.69 -8.96
CA ALA A 181 1.13 -2.28 -8.93
C ALA A 181 0.99 -0.75 -8.80
N ARG A 182 -0.22 -0.21 -9.05
CA ARG A 182 -0.49 1.22 -8.89
C ARG A 182 -0.12 1.68 -7.48
N GLY A 183 0.53 2.83 -7.37
CA GLY A 183 0.99 3.38 -6.09
C GLY A 183 2.33 2.84 -5.63
N ASN A 184 3.17 2.31 -6.54
CA ASN A 184 4.49 1.73 -6.23
C ASN A 184 4.41 0.63 -5.19
N ILE A 185 3.50 -0.31 -5.40
CA ILE A 185 3.34 -1.47 -4.53
C ILE A 185 4.03 -2.66 -5.16
N LEU A 186 4.90 -3.31 -4.39
CA LEU A 186 5.51 -4.59 -4.74
C LEU A 186 4.97 -5.69 -3.83
N GLU A 187 4.79 -6.89 -4.38
CA GLU A 187 4.17 -8.01 -3.69
C GLU A 187 5.01 -9.29 -3.84
N TRP A 188 5.11 -10.05 -2.74
CA TRP A 188 5.71 -11.38 -2.67
C TRP A 188 4.73 -12.30 -1.94
N ASP A 189 4.11 -13.18 -2.68
CA ASP A 189 3.21 -14.21 -2.15
C ASP A 189 3.91 -15.55 -2.12
N GLN A 190 3.80 -16.25 -1.00
CA GLN A 190 4.31 -17.62 -0.83
C GLN A 190 3.24 -18.52 -0.24
N PRO A 191 3.08 -19.75 -0.74
CA PRO A 191 2.27 -20.75 -0.06
C PRO A 191 2.74 -20.94 1.38
N LEU A 192 1.81 -20.96 2.34
CA LEU A 192 2.15 -21.17 3.75
C LEU A 192 2.92 -22.49 3.96
N GLY A 193 2.56 -23.55 3.23
CA GLY A 193 3.26 -24.83 3.28
C GLY A 193 4.74 -24.73 2.94
N GLU A 194 5.12 -23.90 1.95
CA GLU A 194 6.51 -23.67 1.60
C GLU A 194 7.26 -22.90 2.70
N ARG A 195 6.58 -21.92 3.33
CA ARG A 195 7.13 -21.21 4.48
C ARG A 195 7.37 -22.15 5.65
N LEU A 196 6.39 -23.00 5.96
CA LEU A 196 6.49 -23.99 7.03
C LEU A 196 7.57 -25.06 6.76
N ALA A 197 7.86 -25.34 5.49
CA ALA A 197 8.99 -26.19 5.07
C ALA A 197 10.36 -25.49 5.20
N GLY A 198 10.41 -24.24 5.71
CA GLY A 198 11.66 -23.51 5.97
C GLY A 198 12.18 -22.67 4.79
N ARG A 199 11.39 -22.50 3.71
CA ARG A 199 11.80 -21.63 2.58
C ARG A 199 11.93 -20.19 3.06
N THR A 200 13.11 -19.61 2.90
CA THR A 200 13.38 -18.19 3.18
C THR A 200 12.88 -17.30 2.04
N LEU A 201 12.65 -16.03 2.33
CA LEU A 201 12.32 -15.01 1.33
C LEU A 201 13.33 -13.88 1.41
N ASN A 202 13.95 -13.55 0.29
CA ASN A 202 14.81 -12.38 0.16
C ASN A 202 14.07 -11.33 -0.66
N ILE A 203 13.83 -10.16 -0.05
CA ILE A 203 13.24 -8.98 -0.66
C ILE A 203 14.35 -7.98 -0.93
N SER A 204 14.44 -7.52 -2.17
CA SER A 204 15.46 -6.58 -2.64
C SER A 204 14.80 -5.48 -3.47
N ILE A 205 15.03 -4.23 -3.07
CA ILE A 205 14.43 -3.05 -3.69
C ILE A 205 15.46 -1.93 -3.74
N ASP A 206 15.61 -1.31 -4.90
CA ASP A 206 16.37 -0.08 -5.09
C ASP A 206 15.41 1.02 -5.56
N LEU A 207 15.49 2.18 -4.92
CA LEU A 207 14.59 3.31 -5.11
C LEU A 207 15.36 4.54 -5.57
N ALA A 208 14.69 5.41 -6.34
CA ALA A 208 15.20 6.74 -6.61
C ALA A 208 15.28 7.57 -5.30
N PRO A 209 16.28 8.45 -5.16
CA PRO A 209 16.50 9.21 -3.93
C PRO A 209 15.44 10.29 -3.69
N GLU A 210 14.64 10.62 -4.71
CA GLU A 210 13.63 11.67 -4.67
C GLU A 210 12.22 11.09 -4.57
N SER A 211 11.40 11.70 -3.71
CA SER A 211 9.99 11.31 -3.57
C SER A 211 9.16 11.70 -4.80
N ILE A 212 8.28 10.82 -5.25
CA ILE A 212 7.29 11.11 -6.30
C ILE A 212 6.44 12.33 -5.93
N LEU A 213 6.08 12.48 -4.65
CA LEU A 213 5.30 13.60 -4.19
C LEU A 213 6.04 14.93 -4.41
N TYR A 214 7.35 14.97 -4.11
CA TYR A 214 8.18 16.16 -4.31
C TYR A 214 8.26 16.55 -5.79
N THR A 215 8.53 15.61 -6.67
CA THR A 215 8.57 15.83 -8.12
C THR A 215 7.22 16.34 -8.65
N THR A 216 6.12 15.73 -8.20
CA THR A 216 4.77 16.13 -8.58
C THR A 216 4.43 17.55 -8.11
N LEU A 217 4.81 17.92 -6.87
CA LEU A 217 4.60 19.26 -6.33
C LEU A 217 5.39 20.32 -7.09
N ILE A 218 6.64 20.05 -7.48
CA ILE A 218 7.45 20.96 -8.31
C ILE A 218 6.80 21.16 -9.68
N LEU A 219 6.39 20.09 -10.36
CA LEU A 219 5.74 20.17 -11.66
C LEU A 219 4.42 20.94 -11.59
N PHE A 220 3.60 20.66 -10.60
CA PHE A 220 2.33 21.36 -10.40
C PHE A 220 2.56 22.84 -10.05
N GLY A 221 3.45 23.13 -9.10
CA GLY A 221 3.78 24.49 -8.69
C GLY A 221 4.35 25.33 -9.85
N SER A 222 5.25 24.76 -10.64
CA SER A 222 5.82 25.45 -11.81
C SER A 222 4.77 25.73 -12.88
N SER A 223 3.83 24.81 -13.15
CA SER A 223 2.75 25.02 -14.11
C SER A 223 1.76 26.11 -13.65
N VAL A 224 1.43 26.16 -12.36
CA VAL A 224 0.60 27.22 -11.79
C VAL A 224 1.29 28.59 -11.91
N LEU A 225 2.58 28.66 -11.57
CA LEU A 225 3.37 29.90 -11.72
C LEU A 225 3.43 30.36 -13.16
N ALA A 226 3.65 29.46 -14.12
CA ALA A 226 3.65 29.78 -15.54
C ALA A 226 2.29 30.32 -16.02
N ALA A 227 1.18 29.73 -15.58
CA ALA A 227 -0.17 30.17 -15.89
C ALA A 227 -0.45 31.59 -15.33
N LEU A 228 -0.04 31.84 -14.08
CA LEU A 228 -0.18 33.16 -13.46
C LEU A 228 0.66 34.23 -14.17
N ALA A 229 1.89 33.90 -14.57
CA ALA A 229 2.76 34.79 -15.32
C ALA A 229 2.16 35.13 -16.71
N ALA A 230 1.61 34.13 -17.40
CA ALA A 230 0.92 34.35 -18.67
C ALA A 230 -0.32 35.24 -18.50
N LEU A 231 -1.14 35.00 -17.47
CA LEU A 231 -2.30 35.86 -17.18
C LEU A 231 -1.89 37.29 -16.86
N ALA A 232 -0.88 37.50 -16.01
CA ALA A 232 -0.36 38.81 -15.68
C ALA A 232 0.16 39.53 -16.93
N SER A 233 0.85 38.84 -17.83
CA SER A 233 1.34 39.36 -19.09
C SER A 233 0.20 39.83 -20.02
N ILE A 234 -0.88 39.06 -20.11
CA ILE A 234 -2.07 39.39 -20.89
C ILE A 234 -2.74 40.65 -20.31
N VAL A 235 -2.97 40.68 -18.99
CA VAL A 235 -3.59 41.81 -18.30
C VAL A 235 -2.74 43.09 -18.50
N TRP A 236 -1.43 43.00 -18.34
CA TRP A 236 -0.52 44.10 -18.55
C TRP A 236 -0.57 44.60 -20.00
N TRP A 237 -0.58 43.69 -20.97
CA TRP A 237 -0.65 44.05 -22.40
C TRP A 237 -1.96 44.77 -22.75
N ILE A 238 -3.12 44.29 -22.23
CA ILE A 238 -4.43 44.92 -22.43
C ILE A 238 -4.43 46.33 -21.81
N ALA A 239 -3.95 46.44 -20.54
CA ALA A 239 -3.89 47.74 -19.85
C ALA A 239 -2.97 48.75 -20.56
N ARG A 240 -1.88 48.31 -21.18
CA ARG A 240 -0.99 49.16 -21.97
C ARG A 240 -1.65 49.64 -23.25
N ARG A 241 -2.34 48.72 -23.98
CA ARG A 241 -3.07 49.10 -25.20
C ARG A 241 -4.20 50.10 -24.96
N GLY A 242 -4.95 49.93 -23.85
CA GLY A 242 -6.01 50.87 -23.49
C GLY A 242 -5.49 52.30 -23.30
N ARG A 243 -4.36 52.48 -22.64
CA ARG A 243 -3.70 53.79 -22.43
C ARG A 243 -3.23 54.44 -23.73
N ASP A 244 -2.72 53.65 -24.68
CA ASP A 244 -2.25 54.15 -25.98
C ASP A 244 -3.44 54.60 -26.86
N THR A 245 -4.63 54.07 -26.68
CA THR A 245 -5.86 54.47 -27.39
C THR A 245 -6.43 55.75 -26.82
N GLU A 246 -6.50 55.93 -25.50
CA GLU A 246 -6.95 57.17 -24.84
C GLU A 246 -6.04 58.36 -25.15
N ALA A 247 -4.71 58.13 -25.21
CA ALA A 247 -3.75 59.15 -25.57
C ALA A 247 -3.89 59.63 -27.03
N LYS A 248 -4.39 58.78 -27.95
CA LYS A 248 -4.64 59.12 -29.35
C LYS A 248 -5.97 59.87 -29.59
N GLU A 249 -6.97 59.68 -28.76
CA GLU A 249 -8.25 60.36 -28.82
C GLU A 249 -8.18 61.80 -28.19
N ALA A 250 -7.20 61.99 -27.30
CA ALA A 250 -7.00 63.30 -26.62
C ALA A 250 -6.06 64.29 -27.38
N ALA A 251 -5.46 63.86 -28.50
CA ALA A 251 -4.55 64.67 -29.35
C ALA A 251 -5.21 65.07 -30.69
#